data_e49f6ef8ed87ea7873d37cdb1b439378
#
_entry.id   e49f6ef8ed87ea7873d37cdb1b439378
#
_cell.length_a   1.000
_cell.length_b   1.000
_cell.length_c   1.000
_cell.angle_alpha   90.00
_cell.angle_beta   90.00
_cell.angle_gamma   90.00
#
_symmetry.space_group_name_H-M   'P 1'
#
loop_
_entity.id
_entity.type
_entity.pdbx_description
1 polymer ?
#
loop_
_entity_poly.entity_id
_entity_poly.type
_entity_poly.pdbx_seq_one_letter_code
_entity_poly.pdbx_strand_id
1 'polypeptide(L)'
;EKLQLIHSEDSSRNTDGQLLSTAYGVRILQLMEKFAKLQNMNEDAKLWESKRKEMTDAFNHKFLTVKRGTSLRPGHVLYPDSVFYGNNTATANILPLAFGIVPDSIKAEVVKNVVANIINVGDGHVTSGVIGISWLLRGLSDNGFSDVAYLLATNNTYPSWGYMAENGATTIWELWNGDKADAKMNSGNHVMLL
;
A
#
# COMPACT_ATOMS: atom_id res chain seq x y z
N GLU A 1 6.04 25.67 -1.82
CA GLU A 1 6.36 25.24 -3.19
C GLU A 1 6.06 23.75 -3.28
N LYS A 2 5.01 23.39 -4.02
CA LYS A 2 4.81 22.00 -4.39
C LYS A 2 5.95 21.66 -5.34
N LEU A 3 6.87 20.82 -4.92
CA LEU A 3 7.78 20.16 -5.84
C LEU A 3 6.92 19.48 -6.91
N GLN A 4 6.83 20.10 -8.08
CA GLN A 4 6.30 19.46 -9.28
C GLN A 4 7.34 18.42 -9.71
N LEU A 5 7.26 17.25 -9.09
CA LEU A 5 7.96 16.09 -9.59
C LEU A 5 7.34 15.69 -10.93
N ILE A 6 8.11 15.12 -11.81
CA ILE A 6 7.77 14.71 -13.19
C ILE A 6 6.46 13.92 -13.31
N HIS A 7 5.92 13.43 -12.21
CA HIS A 7 4.72 12.59 -12.10
C HIS A 7 3.73 13.12 -11.07
N SER A 8 3.55 14.43 -10.97
CA SER A 8 2.57 15.05 -10.07
C SER A 8 1.12 14.61 -10.34
N GLU A 9 0.84 14.05 -11.51
CA GLU A 9 -0.47 13.50 -11.91
C GLU A 9 -0.64 12.02 -11.53
N ASP A 10 0.41 11.34 -11.10
CA ASP A 10 0.34 9.94 -10.68
C ASP A 10 -0.41 9.84 -9.33
N SER A 11 -1.55 9.19 -9.35
CA SER A 11 -2.39 8.97 -8.17
C SER A 11 -1.66 8.21 -7.04
N SER A 12 -0.62 7.45 -7.36
CA SER A 12 0.22 6.76 -6.38
C SER A 12 0.93 7.71 -5.41
N ARG A 13 1.12 8.97 -5.79
CA ARG A 13 1.79 10.02 -4.99
C ARG A 13 0.86 10.81 -4.08
N ASN A 14 -0.43 10.55 -4.14
CA ASN A 14 -1.44 11.27 -3.39
C ASN A 14 -1.71 10.67 -2.00
N THR A 15 -0.97 9.64 -1.60
CA THR A 15 -1.16 9.04 -0.27
C THR A 15 -0.71 10.02 0.83
N ASP A 16 -1.55 10.19 1.84
CA ASP A 16 -1.31 11.10 2.97
C ASP A 16 -0.01 10.74 3.71
N GLY A 17 0.89 11.71 3.84
CA GLY A 17 2.17 11.54 4.54
C GLY A 17 2.01 11.19 6.03
N GLN A 18 0.95 11.65 6.69
CA GLN A 18 0.68 11.27 8.08
C GLN A 18 0.26 9.81 8.18
N LEU A 19 -0.55 9.32 7.24
CA LEU A 19 -0.90 7.90 7.15
C LEU A 19 0.35 7.06 6.98
N LEU A 20 1.21 7.41 6.03
CA LEU A 20 2.47 6.70 5.76
C LEU A 20 3.36 6.65 7.01
N SER A 21 3.66 7.81 7.59
CA SER A 21 4.55 7.91 8.75
C SER A 21 4.00 7.18 9.98
N THR A 22 2.69 7.25 10.22
CA THR A 22 2.07 6.56 11.36
C THR A 22 2.03 5.05 11.16
N ALA A 23 1.75 4.55 9.95
CA ALA A 23 1.81 3.13 9.64
C ALA A 23 3.21 2.56 9.87
N TYR A 24 4.26 3.24 9.40
CA TYR A 24 5.64 2.86 9.69
C TYR A 24 6.00 3.01 11.17
N GLY A 25 5.43 3.98 11.88
CA GLY A 25 5.55 4.09 13.34
C GLY A 25 5.05 2.83 14.06
N VAL A 26 3.88 2.32 13.68
CA VAL A 26 3.37 1.03 14.19
C VAL A 26 4.33 -0.11 13.85
N ARG A 27 4.86 -0.15 12.62
CA ARG A 27 5.83 -1.17 12.21
C ARG A 27 7.11 -1.11 13.03
N ILE A 28 7.64 0.06 13.32
CA ILE A 28 8.81 0.25 14.19
C ILE A 28 8.53 -0.29 15.59
N LEU A 29 7.38 0.04 16.18
CA LEU A 29 7.00 -0.45 17.50
C LEU A 29 6.87 -1.98 17.54
N GLN A 30 6.38 -2.62 16.47
CA GLN A 30 6.38 -4.08 16.33
C GLN A 30 7.80 -4.67 16.37
N LEU A 31 8.73 -4.03 15.67
CA LEU A 31 10.13 -4.47 15.66
C LEU A 31 10.80 -4.28 17.02
N MET A 32 10.55 -3.15 17.68
CA MET A 32 11.04 -2.88 19.03
C MET A 32 10.53 -3.90 20.04
N GLU A 33 9.22 -4.21 20.00
CA GLU A 33 8.60 -5.26 20.80
C GLU A 33 9.27 -6.62 20.56
N LYS A 34 9.45 -6.99 19.27
CA LYS A 34 10.10 -8.25 18.89
C LYS A 34 11.54 -8.32 19.37
N PHE A 35 12.32 -7.27 19.20
CA PHE A 35 13.72 -7.23 19.63
C PHE A 35 13.84 -7.29 21.16
N ALA A 36 12.99 -6.56 21.89
CA ALA A 36 12.94 -6.63 23.33
C ALA A 36 12.66 -8.06 23.84
N LYS A 37 11.69 -8.76 23.20
CA LYS A 37 11.39 -10.16 23.51
C LYS A 37 12.60 -11.08 23.24
N LEU A 38 13.29 -10.91 22.11
CA LEU A 38 14.48 -11.70 21.76
C LEU A 38 15.65 -11.48 22.73
N GLN A 39 15.74 -10.30 23.34
CA GLN A 39 16.76 -9.95 24.34
C GLN A 39 16.30 -10.22 25.78
N ASN A 40 15.14 -10.84 25.99
CA ASN A 40 14.53 -11.07 27.31
C ASN A 40 14.28 -9.79 28.13
N MET A 41 14.12 -8.64 27.46
CA MET A 41 13.80 -7.34 28.07
C MET A 41 12.28 -7.23 28.24
N ASN A 42 11.72 -7.94 29.20
CA ASN A 42 10.28 -8.14 29.32
C ASN A 42 9.49 -6.84 29.59
N GLU A 43 10.04 -5.92 30.36
CA GLU A 43 9.37 -4.64 30.66
C GLU A 43 9.35 -3.73 29.42
N ASP A 44 10.45 -3.69 28.65
CA ASP A 44 10.49 -2.96 27.38
C ASP A 44 9.52 -3.59 26.35
N ALA A 45 9.45 -4.90 26.29
CA ALA A 45 8.51 -5.60 25.41
C ALA A 45 7.05 -5.20 25.70
N LYS A 46 6.66 -5.16 26.99
CA LYS A 46 5.32 -4.69 27.41
C LYS A 46 5.09 -3.23 27.05
N LEU A 47 6.09 -2.37 27.27
CA LEU A 47 6.02 -0.94 26.92
C LEU A 47 5.78 -0.76 25.42
N TRP A 48 6.54 -1.44 24.57
CA TRP A 48 6.41 -1.32 23.12
C TRP A 48 5.09 -1.91 22.61
N GLU A 49 4.63 -3.02 23.20
CA GLU A 49 3.31 -3.59 22.91
C GLU A 49 2.19 -2.59 23.24
N SER A 50 2.23 -1.96 24.40
CA SER A 50 1.24 -0.95 24.80
C SER A 50 1.21 0.23 23.82
N LYS A 51 2.39 0.80 23.51
CA LYS A 51 2.50 1.91 22.56
C LYS A 51 2.04 1.53 21.15
N ARG A 52 2.33 0.31 20.72
CA ARG A 52 1.87 -0.20 19.43
C ARG A 52 0.35 -0.29 19.36
N LYS A 53 -0.30 -0.83 20.41
CA LYS A 53 -1.76 -0.90 20.48
C LYS A 53 -2.39 0.50 20.43
N GLU A 54 -1.92 1.41 21.27
CA GLU A 54 -2.39 2.81 21.27
C GLU A 54 -2.26 3.46 19.89
N MET A 55 -1.10 3.33 19.23
CA MET A 55 -0.88 3.91 17.91
C MET A 55 -1.74 3.24 16.83
N THR A 56 -1.97 1.92 16.94
CA THR A 56 -2.86 1.17 16.03
C THR A 56 -4.30 1.65 16.16
N ASP A 57 -4.79 1.85 17.37
CA ASP A 57 -6.14 2.34 17.64
C ASP A 57 -6.32 3.77 17.11
N ALA A 58 -5.35 4.63 17.37
CA ALA A 58 -5.34 6.00 16.86
C ALA A 58 -5.30 6.06 15.33
N PHE A 59 -4.51 5.18 14.69
CA PHE A 59 -4.43 5.04 13.23
C PHE A 59 -5.80 4.65 12.65
N ASN A 60 -6.42 3.61 13.18
CA ASN A 60 -7.73 3.16 12.72
C ASN A 60 -8.80 4.23 12.94
N HIS A 61 -8.80 4.88 14.10
CA HIS A 61 -9.75 5.97 14.37
C HIS A 61 -9.63 7.13 13.37
N LYS A 62 -8.41 7.45 12.95
CA LYS A 62 -8.16 8.60 12.08
C LYS A 62 -8.33 8.29 10.59
N PHE A 63 -7.86 7.14 10.13
CA PHE A 63 -7.67 6.88 8.70
C PHE A 63 -8.63 5.83 8.12
N LEU A 64 -9.25 4.98 8.97
CA LEU A 64 -10.18 3.97 8.50
C LEU A 64 -11.53 4.60 8.15
N THR A 65 -12.01 4.31 6.96
CA THR A 65 -13.37 4.65 6.52
C THR A 65 -14.17 3.36 6.30
N VAL A 66 -15.30 3.27 6.99
CA VAL A 66 -16.28 2.19 6.80
C VAL A 66 -17.59 2.84 6.36
N LYS A 67 -17.95 2.65 5.09
CA LYS A 67 -19.24 3.07 4.53
C LYS A 67 -20.05 1.82 4.26
N ARG A 68 -21.23 1.72 4.87
CA ARG A 68 -22.18 0.64 4.57
C ARG A 68 -23.16 1.11 3.52
N GLY A 69 -23.36 0.28 2.51
CA GLY A 69 -24.29 0.58 1.42
C GLY A 69 -25.70 0.82 1.93
N THR A 70 -26.37 1.78 1.35
CA THR A 70 -27.81 2.02 1.61
C THR A 70 -28.63 1.39 0.51
N SER A 71 -29.60 0.57 0.90
CA SER A 71 -30.63 0.04 0.00
C SER A 71 -31.96 0.72 0.30
N LEU A 72 -32.58 1.30 -0.70
CA LEU A 72 -33.95 1.85 -0.60
C LEU A 72 -35.02 0.76 -0.77
N ARG A 73 -34.65 -0.42 -1.30
CA ARG A 73 -35.53 -1.57 -1.51
C ARG A 73 -34.75 -2.86 -1.40
N PRO A 74 -35.34 -3.98 -0.95
CA PRO A 74 -34.71 -5.28 -1.00
C PRO A 74 -34.19 -5.59 -2.41
N GLY A 75 -32.90 -5.94 -2.53
CA GLY A 75 -32.27 -6.25 -3.81
C GLY A 75 -31.69 -5.08 -4.61
N HIS A 76 -31.90 -3.83 -4.18
CA HIS A 76 -31.28 -2.65 -4.81
C HIS A 76 -30.30 -2.00 -3.86
N VAL A 77 -28.99 -2.11 -4.15
CA VAL A 77 -27.93 -1.40 -3.44
C VAL A 77 -27.63 -0.13 -4.23
N LEU A 78 -27.93 1.04 -3.65
CA LEU A 78 -27.61 2.33 -4.27
C LEU A 78 -26.12 2.65 -4.21
N TYR A 79 -25.46 2.24 -3.12
CA TYR A 79 -24.02 2.41 -2.93
C TYR A 79 -23.48 1.12 -2.33
N PRO A 80 -22.43 0.53 -2.93
CA PRO A 80 -21.81 -0.66 -2.37
C PRO A 80 -21.12 -0.34 -1.05
N ASP A 81 -20.95 -1.35 -0.20
CA ASP A 81 -20.08 -1.27 0.96
C ASP A 81 -18.67 -0.89 0.53
N SER A 82 -18.05 -0.02 1.30
CA SER A 82 -16.72 0.46 1.02
C SER A 82 -15.93 0.57 2.32
N VAL A 83 -14.81 -0.16 2.40
CA VAL A 83 -13.91 -0.16 3.55
C VAL A 83 -12.49 0.11 3.06
N PHE A 84 -11.93 1.24 3.47
CA PHE A 84 -10.62 1.67 3.00
C PHE A 84 -9.94 2.63 3.97
N TYR A 85 -8.66 2.87 3.72
CA TYR A 85 -7.86 3.81 4.48
C TYR A 85 -7.55 5.09 3.68
N GLY A 86 -7.55 6.21 4.40
CA GLY A 86 -7.17 7.52 3.86
C GLY A 86 -7.97 7.89 2.61
N ASN A 87 -7.26 8.21 1.54
CA ASN A 87 -7.83 8.56 0.23
C ASN A 87 -7.99 7.36 -0.73
N ASN A 88 -7.99 6.15 -0.19
CA ASN A 88 -8.21 4.90 -0.93
C ASN A 88 -7.17 4.57 -2.03
N THR A 89 -5.96 5.07 -1.94
CA THR A 89 -4.87 4.61 -2.82
C THR A 89 -4.46 3.17 -2.47
N ALA A 90 -3.85 2.46 -3.42
CA ALA A 90 -3.31 1.13 -3.17
C ALA A 90 -2.33 1.14 -1.98
N THR A 91 -1.44 2.13 -1.91
CA THR A 91 -0.48 2.30 -0.80
C THR A 91 -1.18 2.54 0.54
N ALA A 92 -2.22 3.39 0.58
CA ALA A 92 -2.96 3.69 1.81
C ALA A 92 -3.62 2.45 2.42
N ASN A 93 -4.01 1.48 1.60
CA ASN A 93 -4.65 0.26 2.03
C ASN A 93 -3.67 -0.89 2.28
N ILE A 94 -2.62 -1.03 1.45
CA ILE A 94 -1.71 -2.16 1.58
C ILE A 94 -0.79 -2.07 2.81
N LEU A 95 -0.38 -0.88 3.22
CA LEU A 95 0.48 -0.71 4.39
C LEU A 95 -0.19 -1.18 5.68
N PRO A 96 -1.42 -0.77 6.03
CA PRO A 96 -2.09 -1.28 7.22
C PRO A 96 -2.36 -2.79 7.15
N LEU A 97 -2.59 -3.35 5.97
CA LEU A 97 -2.69 -4.81 5.79
C LEU A 97 -1.35 -5.51 6.09
N ALA A 98 -0.27 -5.02 5.48
CA ALA A 98 1.06 -5.61 5.62
C ALA A 98 1.61 -5.50 7.07
N PHE A 99 1.22 -4.46 7.79
CA PHE A 99 1.67 -4.23 9.16
C PHE A 99 0.70 -4.75 10.23
N GLY A 100 -0.37 -5.45 9.84
CA GLY A 100 -1.34 -6.02 10.78
C GLY A 100 -2.09 -4.96 11.60
N ILE A 101 -2.32 -3.79 11.01
CA ILE A 101 -3.06 -2.67 11.62
C ILE A 101 -4.58 -2.86 11.44
N VAL A 102 -4.97 -3.49 10.33
CA VAL A 102 -6.38 -3.68 9.97
C VAL A 102 -7.05 -4.62 10.96
N PRO A 103 -8.19 -4.25 11.56
CA PRO A 103 -8.98 -5.16 12.38
C PRO A 103 -9.42 -6.42 11.61
N ASP A 104 -9.32 -7.58 12.23
CA ASP A 104 -9.63 -8.87 11.59
C ASP A 104 -11.05 -8.91 11.01
N SER A 105 -12.01 -8.27 11.69
CA SER A 105 -13.43 -8.24 11.28
C SER A 105 -13.69 -7.59 9.93
N ILE A 106 -12.79 -6.72 9.44
CA ILE A 106 -12.95 -5.99 8.18
C ILE A 106 -11.80 -6.25 7.20
N LYS A 107 -10.84 -7.09 7.58
CA LYS A 107 -9.63 -7.35 6.78
C LYS A 107 -9.96 -7.82 5.37
N ALA A 108 -10.89 -8.75 5.24
CA ALA A 108 -11.33 -9.28 3.95
C ALA A 108 -11.94 -8.18 3.03
N GLU A 109 -12.65 -7.21 3.62
CA GLU A 109 -13.24 -6.11 2.88
C GLU A 109 -12.17 -5.14 2.36
N VAL A 110 -11.17 -4.81 3.20
CA VAL A 110 -10.04 -3.96 2.79
C VAL A 110 -9.23 -4.63 1.67
N VAL A 111 -8.95 -5.92 1.78
CA VAL A 111 -8.23 -6.68 0.72
C VAL A 111 -9.01 -6.66 -0.59
N LYS A 112 -10.32 -6.96 -0.56
CA LYS A 112 -11.19 -6.89 -1.75
C LYS A 112 -11.20 -5.50 -2.38
N ASN A 113 -11.18 -4.45 -1.56
CA ASN A 113 -11.10 -3.07 -2.05
C ASN A 113 -9.77 -2.78 -2.75
N VAL A 114 -8.63 -3.27 -2.22
CA VAL A 114 -7.32 -3.14 -2.89
C VAL A 114 -7.36 -3.83 -4.25
N VAL A 115 -7.87 -5.06 -4.31
CA VAL A 115 -7.98 -5.83 -5.57
C VAL A 115 -8.89 -5.13 -6.57
N ALA A 116 -10.04 -4.64 -6.12
CA ALA A 116 -10.96 -3.90 -6.98
C ALA A 116 -10.33 -2.62 -7.55
N ASN A 117 -9.54 -1.90 -6.75
CA ASN A 117 -8.82 -0.72 -7.23
C ASN A 117 -7.75 -1.09 -8.26
N ILE A 118 -7.01 -2.17 -8.06
CA ILE A 118 -6.01 -2.63 -9.02
C ILE A 118 -6.68 -3.01 -10.35
N ILE A 119 -7.74 -3.81 -10.31
CA ILE A 119 -8.37 -4.36 -11.51
C ILE A 119 -9.23 -3.30 -12.23
N ASN A 120 -10.09 -2.55 -11.49
CA ASN A 120 -11.10 -1.70 -12.10
C ASN A 120 -10.64 -0.25 -12.31
N VAL A 121 -9.71 0.24 -11.50
CA VAL A 121 -9.19 1.61 -11.58
C VAL A 121 -7.81 1.64 -12.22
N GLY A 122 -6.95 0.70 -11.84
CA GLY A 122 -5.60 0.55 -12.36
C GLY A 122 -5.50 -0.27 -13.64
N ASP A 123 -6.60 -0.86 -14.11
CA ASP A 123 -6.63 -1.74 -15.30
C ASP A 123 -5.55 -2.84 -15.24
N GLY A 124 -5.38 -3.46 -14.07
CA GLY A 124 -4.37 -4.49 -13.83
C GLY A 124 -2.93 -3.97 -13.80
N HIS A 125 -2.73 -2.68 -13.60
CA HIS A 125 -1.39 -2.08 -13.51
C HIS A 125 -1.01 -1.69 -12.10
N VAL A 126 0.29 -1.43 -11.91
CA VAL A 126 0.82 -0.95 -10.64
C VAL A 126 0.43 0.52 -10.44
N THR A 127 -0.31 0.79 -9.36
CA THR A 127 -0.72 2.14 -8.97
C THR A 127 -0.03 2.62 -7.70
N SER A 128 1.01 1.91 -7.25
CA SER A 128 1.80 2.22 -6.06
C SER A 128 3.16 2.78 -6.43
N GLY A 129 3.61 3.79 -5.68
CA GLY A 129 4.99 4.27 -5.72
C GLY A 129 5.90 3.44 -4.80
N VAL A 130 7.17 3.90 -4.67
CA VAL A 130 8.27 3.26 -3.92
C VAL A 130 7.86 2.71 -2.55
N ILE A 131 7.08 3.48 -1.77
CA ILE A 131 6.71 3.10 -0.40
C ILE A 131 5.71 1.93 -0.38
N GLY A 132 4.78 1.90 -1.32
CA GLY A 132 3.73 0.88 -1.35
C GLY A 132 4.13 -0.38 -2.07
N ILE A 133 4.96 -0.27 -3.11
CA ILE A 133 5.26 -1.38 -3.99
C ILE A 133 5.98 -2.54 -3.28
N SER A 134 6.92 -2.24 -2.39
CA SER A 134 7.65 -3.24 -1.59
C SER A 134 6.75 -4.10 -0.69
N TRP A 135 5.51 -3.68 -0.48
CA TRP A 135 4.51 -4.40 0.31
C TRP A 135 3.34 -4.94 -0.52
N LEU A 136 3.18 -4.45 -1.76
CA LEU A 136 2.00 -4.72 -2.57
C LEU A 136 1.89 -6.20 -2.97
N LEU A 137 2.90 -6.73 -3.63
CA LEU A 137 2.86 -8.12 -4.13
C LEU A 137 2.76 -9.12 -2.98
N ARG A 138 3.56 -8.90 -1.94
CA ARG A 138 3.54 -9.74 -0.75
C ARG A 138 2.21 -9.61 0.00
N GLY A 139 1.72 -8.38 0.20
CA GLY A 139 0.45 -8.13 0.89
C GLY A 139 -0.74 -8.76 0.17
N LEU A 140 -0.75 -8.76 -1.16
CA LEU A 140 -1.75 -9.47 -1.95
C LEU A 140 -1.62 -10.99 -1.75
N SER A 141 -0.42 -11.54 -1.89
CA SER A 141 -0.18 -12.99 -1.78
C SER A 141 -0.49 -13.52 -0.38
N ASP A 142 -0.05 -12.83 0.67
CA ASP A 142 -0.31 -13.20 2.07
C ASP A 142 -1.82 -13.16 2.44
N ASN A 143 -2.64 -12.49 1.61
CA ASN A 143 -4.09 -12.41 1.77
C ASN A 143 -4.88 -13.20 0.71
N GLY A 144 -4.25 -14.14 -0.01
CA GLY A 144 -4.92 -15.09 -0.90
C GLY A 144 -5.13 -14.60 -2.34
N PHE A 145 -4.50 -13.49 -2.75
CA PHE A 145 -4.60 -12.91 -4.10
C PHE A 145 -3.26 -12.98 -4.86
N SER A 146 -2.63 -14.16 -4.81
CA SER A 146 -1.38 -14.40 -5.54
C SER A 146 -1.52 -14.30 -7.05
N ASP A 147 -2.70 -14.58 -7.59
CA ASP A 147 -3.06 -14.40 -8.99
C ASP A 147 -3.01 -12.92 -9.41
N VAL A 148 -3.52 -12.01 -8.56
CA VAL A 148 -3.44 -10.57 -8.80
C VAL A 148 -2.00 -10.07 -8.65
N ALA A 149 -1.25 -10.57 -7.67
CA ALA A 149 0.17 -10.25 -7.54
C ALA A 149 0.96 -10.71 -8.77
N TYR A 150 0.67 -11.89 -9.29
CA TYR A 150 1.28 -12.43 -10.51
C TYR A 150 0.91 -11.61 -11.74
N LEU A 151 -0.37 -11.21 -11.88
CA LEU A 151 -0.81 -10.31 -12.94
C LEU A 151 0.01 -9.02 -12.97
N LEU A 152 0.17 -8.36 -11.81
CA LEU A 152 0.96 -7.13 -11.69
C LEU A 152 2.43 -7.36 -12.06
N ALA A 153 3.02 -8.47 -11.61
CA ALA A 153 4.43 -8.78 -11.84
C ALA A 153 4.74 -9.11 -13.30
N THR A 154 3.77 -9.67 -14.03
CA THR A 154 3.95 -10.14 -15.43
C THR A 154 3.34 -9.21 -16.47
N ASN A 155 2.67 -8.12 -16.06
CA ASN A 155 2.16 -7.11 -16.98
C ASN A 155 3.34 -6.44 -17.72
N ASN A 156 3.21 -6.24 -19.03
CA ASN A 156 4.24 -5.62 -19.88
C ASN A 156 3.83 -4.27 -20.47
N THR A 157 2.62 -3.79 -20.17
CA THR A 157 2.17 -2.45 -20.52
C THR A 157 2.42 -1.45 -19.40
N TYR A 158 2.47 -0.16 -19.72
CA TYR A 158 2.75 0.92 -18.76
C TYR A 158 1.59 1.13 -17.77
N PRO A 159 1.88 1.32 -16.48
CA PRO A 159 3.15 1.17 -15.77
C PRO A 159 3.39 -0.24 -15.23
N SER A 160 4.53 -0.83 -15.53
CA SER A 160 4.91 -2.19 -15.06
C SER A 160 6.42 -2.44 -15.17
N TRP A 161 6.92 -3.49 -14.53
CA TRP A 161 8.30 -3.95 -14.70
C TRP A 161 8.55 -4.49 -16.10
N GLY A 162 7.56 -5.18 -16.68
CA GLY A 162 7.65 -5.66 -18.06
C GLY A 162 7.80 -4.53 -19.06
N TYR A 163 7.06 -3.42 -18.88
CA TYR A 163 7.26 -2.22 -19.69
C TYR A 163 8.71 -1.70 -19.60
N MET A 164 9.29 -1.64 -18.40
CA MET A 164 10.69 -1.25 -18.26
C MET A 164 11.62 -2.16 -19.07
N ALA A 165 11.44 -3.48 -18.93
CA ALA A 165 12.27 -4.46 -19.63
C ALA A 165 12.14 -4.35 -21.15
N GLU A 166 10.94 -4.22 -21.70
CA GLU A 166 10.69 -4.06 -23.14
C GLU A 166 11.24 -2.74 -23.70
N ASN A 167 11.38 -1.71 -22.85
CA ASN A 167 11.94 -0.42 -23.24
C ASN A 167 13.43 -0.27 -22.89
N GLY A 168 14.14 -1.38 -22.71
CA GLY A 168 15.60 -1.42 -22.61
C GLY A 168 16.17 -1.30 -21.21
N ALA A 169 15.35 -1.43 -20.16
CA ALA A 169 15.86 -1.48 -18.79
C ALA A 169 16.69 -2.74 -18.57
N THR A 170 17.91 -2.57 -18.10
CA THR A 170 18.79 -3.67 -17.63
C THR A 170 18.73 -3.82 -16.11
N THR A 171 18.15 -2.84 -15.45
CA THR A 171 17.91 -2.76 -14.02
C THR A 171 16.56 -2.07 -13.77
N ILE A 172 16.06 -2.06 -12.55
CA ILE A 172 14.80 -1.38 -12.24
C ILE A 172 15.04 0.13 -12.21
N TRP A 173 14.29 0.86 -13.01
CA TRP A 173 14.31 2.31 -13.03
C TRP A 173 13.57 2.90 -11.82
N GLU A 174 13.97 4.07 -11.40
CA GLU A 174 13.27 4.86 -10.36
C GLU A 174 11.84 5.23 -10.79
N LEU A 175 11.67 5.51 -12.07
CA LEU A 175 10.39 5.92 -12.66
C LEU A 175 9.88 4.84 -13.61
N TRP A 176 8.57 4.58 -13.57
CA TRP A 176 7.94 3.61 -14.47
C TRP A 176 8.17 3.91 -15.96
N ASN A 177 8.30 5.17 -16.33
CA ASN A 177 8.59 5.67 -17.69
C ASN A 177 10.03 6.16 -17.84
N GLY A 178 10.99 5.48 -17.27
CA GLY A 178 12.40 5.86 -17.32
C GLY A 178 12.97 6.02 -18.73
N ASP A 179 12.38 5.34 -19.73
CA ASP A 179 12.69 5.52 -21.16
C ASP A 179 12.42 6.94 -21.69
N LYS A 180 11.49 7.67 -21.06
CA LYS A 180 11.12 9.05 -21.39
C LYS A 180 11.61 10.06 -20.36
N ALA A 181 12.25 9.59 -19.31
CA ALA A 181 12.75 10.44 -18.25
C ALA A 181 13.96 11.22 -18.77
N ASP A 182 13.91 12.52 -18.55
CA ASP A 182 15.05 13.40 -18.77
C ASP A 182 16.06 13.30 -17.61
N ALA A 183 17.01 14.23 -17.54
CA ALA A 183 18.01 14.31 -16.47
C ALA A 183 17.44 14.42 -15.04
N LYS A 184 16.12 14.38 -14.86
CA LYS A 184 15.46 14.43 -13.56
C LYS A 184 15.21 13.04 -12.95
N MET A 185 15.43 11.97 -13.68
CA MET A 185 15.49 10.64 -13.09
C MET A 185 16.82 10.46 -12.37
N ASN A 186 16.77 10.26 -11.06
CA ASN A 186 17.98 10.20 -10.23
C ASN A 186 18.66 8.83 -10.30
N SER A 187 17.95 7.76 -10.63
CA SER A 187 18.48 6.41 -10.60
C SER A 187 17.94 5.52 -11.72
N GLY A 188 18.84 4.97 -12.51
CA GLY A 188 18.55 3.86 -13.43
C GLY A 188 18.62 2.48 -12.74
N ASN A 189 18.90 2.43 -11.44
CA ASN A 189 18.99 1.20 -10.64
C ASN A 189 18.36 1.42 -9.26
N HIS A 190 17.04 1.35 -9.19
CA HIS A 190 16.28 1.72 -8.00
C HIS A 190 15.66 0.50 -7.33
N VAL A 191 16.44 -0.17 -6.49
CA VAL A 191 16.06 -1.41 -5.78
C VAL A 191 14.79 -1.29 -4.93
N MET A 192 14.39 -0.08 -4.55
CA MET A 192 13.18 0.15 -3.74
C MET A 192 11.87 -0.17 -4.45
N LEU A 193 11.91 -0.44 -5.76
CA LEU A 193 10.75 -0.85 -6.56
C LEU A 193 10.66 -2.37 -6.76
N LEU A 194 11.45 -3.13 -6.01
CA LEU A 194 11.41 -4.59 -5.95
C LEU A 194 10.41 -5.09 -4.91
#